data_86d7fbef90c3be084e85098f54165bbd
#
_entry.id   86d7fbef90c3be084e85098f54165bbd
#
_cell.length_a   1.000
_cell.length_b   1.000
_cell.length_c   1.000
_cell.angle_alpha   90.00
_cell.angle_beta   90.00
_cell.angle_gamma   90.00
#
_symmetry.space_group_name_H-M   'P 1'
#
loop_
_entity.id
_entity.type
_entity.pdbx_description
1 polymer ?
#
loop_
_entity_poly.entity_id
_entity_poly.type
_entity_poly.pdbx_seq_one_letter_code
_entity_poly.pdbx_strand_id
1 'polypeptide(L)'
;MVTLMIDNLTLPSVKDTIAAQATAPGRGGVGIIRVSGPDVIAVAKVILGRVPKVRKAEYLPFHNVKQQLLDQGIALFFKAPNSFTGEDVIEFQGHGGPVLLDMLLKEILSLNNVRMARPGEFSEQAF
;
A
#
# COMPACT_ATOMS: atom_id res chain seq x y z
N MET A 1 -14.85 -24.40 5.90
CA MET A 1 -14.74 -24.06 6.20
C MET A 1 -15.04 -23.66 6.66
N VAL A 2 -15.27 -23.64 6.94
CA VAL A 2 -15.29 -23.28 7.40
C VAL A 2 -15.65 -22.69 7.81
N THR A 3 -15.95 -22.74 8.14
CA THR A 3 -15.99 -22.25 8.52
C THR A 3 -16.35 -21.65 8.76
N LEU A 4 -16.74 -21.65 8.92
CA LEU A 4 -16.80 -21.14 9.18
C LEU A 4 -17.48 -20.76 9.46
N MET A 5 -17.98 -20.89 9.53
CA MET A 5 -18.18 -20.52 9.78
C MET A 5 -18.62 -20.21 10.18
N ILE A 6 -19.18 -20.29 10.38
CA ILE A 6 -19.20 -19.90 10.87
C ILE A 6 -19.68 -19.28 11.15
N ASP A 7 -20.16 -19.26 11.42
CA ASP A 7 -20.10 -18.57 11.71
C ASP A 7 -20.19 -17.82 11.87
N ASN A 8 -20.61 -17.62 11.86
CA ASN A 8 -20.22 -16.80 11.97
C ASN A 8 -19.78 -16.40 12.22
N LEU A 9 -19.95 -16.66 12.24
CA LEU A 9 -19.25 -16.48 12.69
C LEU A 9 -18.38 -15.78 12.56
N THR A 10 -18.31 -15.67 13.15
CA THR A 10 -17.32 -14.84 13.04
C THR A 10 -16.01 -15.20 13.09
N LEU A 11 -15.50 -15.18 12.34
CA LEU A 11 -14.17 -15.45 12.01
C LEU A 11 -13.32 -14.33 12.38
N PRO A 12 -12.19 -14.58 12.99
CA PRO A 12 -11.17 -13.57 13.00
C PRO A 12 -10.92 -13.25 11.55
N SER A 13 -11.29 -12.10 11.22
CA SER A 13 -11.14 -11.62 9.92
C SER A 13 -9.70 -11.71 9.50
N VAL A 14 -9.49 -12.24 8.38
CA VAL A 14 -8.31 -11.92 7.61
C VAL A 14 -8.35 -10.41 7.46
N LYS A 15 -7.36 -9.73 7.99
CA LYS A 15 -7.31 -8.28 7.85
C LYS A 15 -7.15 -7.91 6.39
N ASP A 16 -7.88 -6.91 5.99
CA ASP A 16 -7.72 -6.34 4.66
C ASP A 16 -6.40 -5.58 4.57
N THR A 17 -5.86 -5.52 3.38
CA THR A 17 -4.79 -4.57 3.07
C THR A 17 -5.45 -3.26 2.69
N ILE A 18 -4.98 -2.17 3.28
CA ILE A 18 -5.55 -0.85 3.08
C ILE A 18 -4.54 0.07 2.42
N ALA A 19 -5.03 0.99 1.61
CA ALA A 19 -4.19 1.94 0.88
C ALA A 19 -4.83 3.31 0.87
N ALA A 20 -4.02 4.34 0.95
CA ALA A 20 -4.48 5.72 0.81
C ALA A 20 -3.30 6.65 0.56
N GLN A 21 -3.62 7.84 0.10
CA GLN A 21 -2.66 8.92 0.06
C GLN A 21 -2.36 9.34 1.50
N ALA A 22 -1.09 9.28 1.88
CA ALA A 22 -0.66 9.53 3.25
C ALA A 22 -0.27 10.98 3.51
N THR A 23 -0.13 11.79 2.45
CA THR A 23 0.18 13.21 2.57
C THR A 23 -0.96 14.04 2.05
N ALA A 24 -1.17 15.21 2.67
CA ALA A 24 -2.17 16.13 2.17
C ALA A 24 -1.76 16.60 0.77
N PRO A 25 -2.72 16.74 -0.15
CA PRO A 25 -2.43 17.36 -1.44
C PRO A 25 -1.95 18.77 -1.20
N GLY A 26 -0.97 19.22 -1.96
CA GLY A 26 -0.48 20.56 -1.78
C GLY A 26 0.86 20.77 -2.43
N ARG A 27 1.60 21.67 -1.86
CA ARG A 27 2.88 22.12 -2.39
C ARG A 27 3.95 21.08 -2.23
N GLY A 28 4.99 21.22 -3.02
CA GLY A 28 6.17 20.39 -2.90
C GLY A 28 6.25 19.26 -3.89
N GLY A 29 5.17 18.96 -4.59
CA GLY A 29 5.21 18.03 -5.71
C GLY A 29 5.43 16.56 -5.40
N VAL A 30 5.63 16.19 -4.13
CA VAL A 30 5.82 14.79 -3.75
C VAL A 30 4.59 14.31 -3.01
N GLY A 31 3.95 13.29 -3.56
CA GLY A 31 2.83 12.63 -2.89
C GLY A 31 3.27 11.26 -2.41
N ILE A 32 2.68 10.84 -1.30
CA ILE A 32 2.98 9.54 -0.71
C ILE A 32 1.71 8.70 -0.68
N ILE A 33 1.80 7.49 -1.21
CA ILE A 33 0.77 6.47 -1.03
C ILE A 33 1.31 5.45 -0.05
N ARG A 34 0.53 5.16 0.98
CA ARG A 34 0.86 4.15 1.98
C ARG A 34 -0.06 2.97 1.84
N VAL A 35 0.51 1.77 1.90
CA VAL A 35 -0.23 0.51 1.87
C VAL A 35 0.17 -0.30 3.09
N SER A 36 -0.81 -0.81 3.82
CA SER A 36 -0.57 -1.58 5.03
C SER A 36 -1.44 -2.83 5.05
N GLY A 37 -0.85 -3.97 5.36
CA GLY A 37 -1.62 -5.20 5.52
C GLY A 37 -0.92 -6.43 4.99
N PRO A 38 -1.62 -7.57 4.98
CA PRO A 38 -1.02 -8.85 4.61
C PRO A 38 -0.63 -8.97 3.13
N ASP A 39 -1.17 -8.13 2.25
CA ASP A 39 -0.90 -8.25 0.81
C ASP A 39 0.13 -7.24 0.30
N VAL A 40 0.84 -6.56 1.20
CA VAL A 40 1.83 -5.54 0.83
C VAL A 40 2.92 -6.11 -0.08
N ILE A 41 3.38 -7.33 0.19
CA ILE A 41 4.42 -7.95 -0.64
C ILE A 41 3.91 -8.18 -2.06
N ALA A 42 2.66 -8.63 -2.20
CA ALA A 42 2.05 -8.82 -3.51
C ALA A 42 1.92 -7.48 -4.26
N VAL A 43 1.52 -6.42 -3.55
CA VAL A 43 1.44 -5.07 -4.13
C VAL A 43 2.82 -4.63 -4.63
N ALA A 44 3.84 -4.81 -3.81
CA ALA A 44 5.20 -4.42 -4.20
C ALA A 44 5.65 -5.13 -5.48
N LYS A 45 5.37 -6.42 -5.58
CA LYS A 45 5.77 -7.20 -6.76
C LYS A 45 5.08 -6.71 -8.04
N VAL A 46 3.81 -6.31 -7.95
CA VAL A 46 3.09 -5.79 -9.11
C VAL A 46 3.63 -4.41 -9.51
N ILE A 47 3.71 -3.50 -8.56
CA ILE A 47 4.03 -2.10 -8.84
C ILE A 47 5.52 -1.92 -9.14
N LEU A 48 6.38 -2.63 -8.43
CA LEU A 48 7.83 -2.44 -8.51
C LEU A 48 8.56 -3.58 -9.22
N GLY A 49 7.92 -4.73 -9.39
CA GLY A 49 8.57 -5.93 -9.92
C GLY A 49 9.36 -6.70 -8.88
N ARG A 50 9.52 -6.17 -7.68
CA ARG A 50 10.23 -6.81 -6.59
C ARG A 50 9.89 -6.13 -5.27
N VAL A 51 10.30 -6.74 -4.17
CA VAL A 51 10.14 -6.15 -2.84
C VAL A 51 11.43 -5.40 -2.49
N PRO A 52 11.35 -4.12 -2.13
CA PRO A 52 12.54 -3.36 -1.72
C PRO A 52 13.15 -3.94 -0.44
N LYS A 53 14.41 -3.63 -0.21
CA LYS A 53 15.05 -3.98 1.04
C LYS A 53 14.37 -3.25 2.20
N VAL A 54 14.23 -3.95 3.33
CA VAL A 54 13.55 -3.40 4.49
C VAL A 54 14.22 -2.11 4.95
N ARG A 55 13.42 -1.06 5.13
CA ARG A 55 13.82 0.23 5.70
C ARG A 55 14.87 0.98 4.89
N LYS A 56 15.01 0.64 3.62
CA LYS A 56 15.96 1.30 2.74
C LYS A 56 15.19 1.99 1.62
N ALA A 57 15.41 3.29 1.47
CA ALA A 57 14.80 4.06 0.39
C ALA A 57 15.44 3.63 -0.94
N GLU A 58 14.61 3.22 -1.89
CA GLU A 58 15.08 2.82 -3.20
C GLU A 58 14.33 3.61 -4.26
N TYR A 59 15.07 4.17 -5.22
CA TYR A 59 14.46 4.90 -6.33
C TYR A 59 14.16 3.90 -7.43
N LEU A 60 12.88 3.69 -7.71
CA LEU A 60 12.43 2.63 -8.60
C LEU A 60 11.32 3.12 -9.53
N PRO A 61 11.19 2.48 -10.71
CA PRO A 61 10.02 2.72 -11.54
C PRO A 61 8.78 2.08 -10.93
N PHE A 62 7.64 2.75 -11.07
CA PHE A 62 6.33 2.27 -10.63
C PHE A 62 5.52 1.89 -11.87
N HIS A 63 4.96 0.69 -11.88
CA HIS A 63 4.21 0.17 -13.02
C HIS A 63 2.76 -0.08 -12.67
N ASN A 64 1.91 -0.07 -13.70
CA ASN A 64 0.53 -0.52 -13.54
C ASN A 64 0.46 -2.06 -13.67
N VAL A 65 -0.74 -2.61 -13.54
CA VAL A 65 -0.94 -4.07 -13.61
C VAL A 65 -0.59 -4.64 -15.00
N LYS A 66 -0.54 -3.80 -16.02
CA LYS A 66 -0.14 -4.21 -17.37
C LYS A 66 1.35 -4.02 -17.62
N GLN A 67 2.11 -3.74 -16.58
CA GLN A 67 3.56 -3.54 -16.63
C GLN A 67 3.99 -2.29 -17.42
N GLN A 68 3.08 -1.33 -17.55
CA GLN A 68 3.41 -0.04 -18.18
C GLN A 68 3.92 0.92 -17.10
N LEU A 69 4.91 1.71 -17.44
CA LEU A 69 5.49 2.68 -16.52
C LEU A 69 4.49 3.80 -16.22
N LEU A 70 4.24 4.04 -14.94
CA LEU A 70 3.39 5.15 -14.48
C LEU A 70 4.21 6.33 -13.99
N ASP A 71 5.24 6.07 -13.19
CA ASP A 71 6.00 7.10 -12.52
C ASP A 71 7.32 6.50 -12.05
N GLN A 72 8.16 7.34 -11.46
CA GLN A 72 9.37 6.89 -10.77
C GLN A 72 9.41 7.62 -9.43
N GLY A 73 9.94 6.95 -8.43
CA GLY A 73 10.00 7.57 -7.13
C GLY A 73 10.68 6.67 -6.11
N ILE A 74 10.54 7.08 -4.86
CA ILE A 74 11.12 6.35 -3.74
C ILE A 74 10.11 5.34 -3.24
N ALA A 75 10.56 4.11 -3.03
CA ALA A 75 9.79 3.07 -2.36
C ALA A 75 10.47 2.72 -1.05
N LEU A 76 9.66 2.58 0.01
CA LEU A 76 10.11 2.20 1.34
C LEU A 76 9.26 1.05 1.86
N PHE A 77 9.91 -0.04 2.24
CA PHE A 77 9.23 -1.20 2.79
C PHE A 77 9.58 -1.38 4.26
N PHE A 78 8.56 -1.58 5.09
CA PHE A 78 8.70 -1.83 6.52
C PHE A 78 8.08 -3.18 6.83
N LYS A 79 8.89 -4.08 7.37
CA LYS A 79 8.47 -5.45 7.67
C LYS A 79 7.82 -5.51 9.05
N ALA A 80 6.67 -6.20 9.14
CA ALA A 80 6.02 -6.45 10.41
C ALA A 80 6.96 -7.17 11.38
N PRO A 81 6.91 -6.90 12.67
CA PRO A 81 6.04 -5.91 13.33
C PRO A 81 6.66 -4.51 13.43
N ASN A 82 7.83 -4.29 12.86
CA ASN A 82 8.61 -3.06 13.00
C ASN A 82 8.17 -2.03 11.97
N SER A 83 6.91 -1.61 12.07
CA SER A 83 6.29 -0.64 11.18
C SER A 83 5.30 0.22 11.94
N PHE A 84 4.81 1.29 11.30
CA PHE A 84 3.85 2.19 11.93
C PHE A 84 2.59 1.46 12.40
N THR A 85 2.06 0.56 11.57
CA THR A 85 0.81 -0.14 11.89
C THR A 85 1.02 -1.48 12.60
N GLY A 86 2.25 -1.95 12.69
CA GLY A 86 2.56 -3.29 13.20
C GLY A 86 2.44 -4.38 12.14
N GLU A 87 1.99 -4.04 10.95
CA GLU A 87 1.89 -4.96 9.81
C GLU A 87 2.96 -4.60 8.77
N ASP A 88 3.05 -5.40 7.67
CA ASP A 88 3.89 -4.97 6.55
C ASP A 88 3.33 -3.67 6.00
N VAL A 89 4.21 -2.72 5.70
CA VAL A 89 3.86 -1.42 5.14
C VAL A 89 4.79 -1.10 3.99
N ILE A 90 4.23 -0.57 2.91
CA ILE A 90 5.04 0.01 1.86
C ILE A 90 4.56 1.43 1.54
N GLU A 91 5.52 2.31 1.27
CA GLU A 91 5.23 3.67 0.84
C GLU A 91 5.82 3.91 -0.54
N PHE A 92 5.03 4.57 -1.37
CA PHE A 92 5.45 4.99 -2.71
C PHE A 92 5.43 6.51 -2.75
N GLN A 93 6.58 7.12 -2.98
CA GLN A 93 6.73 8.58 -3.04
C GLN A 93 6.98 8.97 -4.49
N GLY A 94 5.92 9.43 -5.17
CA GLY A 94 5.97 9.73 -6.59
C GLY A 94 6.26 11.20 -6.86
N HIS A 95 6.85 11.45 -8.01
CA HIS A 95 7.23 12.79 -8.44
C HIS A 95 6.40 13.33 -9.61
N GLY A 96 5.50 12.50 -10.14
CA GLY A 96 4.75 12.85 -11.35
C GLY A 96 3.54 13.74 -11.13
N GLY A 97 3.30 14.19 -9.91
CA GLY A 97 2.18 15.07 -9.62
C GLY A 97 0.90 14.34 -9.27
N PRO A 98 -0.18 15.11 -8.97
CA PRO A 98 -1.42 14.54 -8.44
C PRO A 98 -2.11 13.55 -9.37
N VAL A 99 -2.04 13.76 -10.68
CA VAL A 99 -2.69 12.86 -11.63
C VAL A 99 -2.04 11.48 -11.62
N LEU A 100 -0.71 11.42 -11.65
CA LEU A 100 0.00 10.15 -11.62
C LEU A 100 -0.14 9.47 -10.26
N LEU A 101 -0.18 10.24 -9.18
CA LEU A 101 -0.40 9.70 -7.85
C LEU A 101 -1.78 9.04 -7.76
N ASP A 102 -2.79 9.69 -8.30
CA ASP A 102 -4.15 9.15 -8.33
C ASP A 102 -4.22 7.88 -9.18
N MET A 103 -3.55 7.88 -10.33
CA MET A 103 -3.48 6.69 -11.19
C MET A 103 -2.81 5.53 -10.46
N LEU A 104 -1.73 5.79 -9.74
CA LEU A 104 -1.03 4.76 -8.98
C LEU A 104 -1.93 4.20 -7.88
N LEU A 105 -2.62 5.06 -7.14
CA LEU A 105 -3.54 4.61 -6.11
C LEU A 105 -4.64 3.74 -6.68
N LYS A 106 -5.20 4.12 -7.82
CA LYS A 106 -6.25 3.32 -8.47
C LYS A 106 -5.74 1.95 -8.89
N GLU A 107 -4.51 1.87 -9.41
CA GLU A 107 -3.91 0.59 -9.75
C GLU A 107 -3.76 -0.31 -8.52
N ILE A 108 -3.29 0.26 -7.43
CA ILE A 108 -3.14 -0.48 -6.18
C ILE A 108 -4.49 -0.98 -5.69
N LEU A 109 -5.51 -0.12 -5.72
CA LEU A 109 -6.86 -0.48 -5.28
C LEU A 109 -7.53 -1.52 -6.18
N SER A 110 -7.05 -1.72 -7.40
CA SER A 110 -7.56 -2.74 -8.29
C SER A 110 -7.06 -4.14 -7.95
N LEU A 111 -6.07 -4.25 -7.09
CA LEU A 111 -5.51 -5.55 -6.70
C LEU A 111 -6.40 -6.24 -5.69
N ASN A 112 -6.34 -7.58 -5.67
CA ASN A 112 -7.16 -8.37 -4.78
C ASN A 112 -6.87 -8.06 -3.32
N ASN A 113 -7.93 -7.96 -2.53
CA ASN A 113 -7.87 -7.76 -1.08
C ASN A 113 -7.30 -6.42 -0.65
N VAL A 114 -7.20 -5.46 -1.56
CA VAL A 114 -6.78 -4.10 -1.22
C VAL A 114 -7.97 -3.17 -1.33
N ARG A 115 -8.20 -2.37 -0.29
CA ARG A 115 -9.27 -1.38 -0.28
C ARG A 115 -8.77 -0.02 0.21
N MET A 116 -9.55 1.00 -0.06
CA MET A 116 -9.25 2.33 0.45
C MET A 116 -9.32 2.35 1.97
N ALA A 117 -8.34 2.95 2.61
CA ALA A 117 -8.37 3.15 4.04
C ALA A 117 -9.47 4.14 4.42
N ARG A 118 -10.14 3.89 5.55
CA ARG A 118 -11.04 4.86 6.14
C ARG A 118 -10.21 6.01 6.77
N PRO A 119 -10.77 7.20 6.88
CA PRO A 119 -10.06 8.28 7.57
C PRO A 119 -9.57 7.82 8.95
N GLY A 120 -8.28 7.99 9.21
CA GLY A 120 -7.67 7.61 10.48
C GLY A 120 -7.37 6.13 10.65
N GLU A 121 -7.65 5.30 9.66
CA GLU A 121 -7.50 3.85 9.82
C GLU A 121 -6.06 3.40 10.07
N PHE A 122 -5.08 4.04 9.43
CA PHE A 122 -3.67 3.70 9.71
C PHE A 122 -3.34 3.96 11.19
N SER A 123 -3.85 5.05 11.73
CA SER A 123 -3.65 5.35 13.16
C SER A 123 -4.37 4.38 14.06
N GLU A 124 -5.56 3.92 13.67
CA GLU A 124 -6.28 2.88 14.40
C GLU A 124 -5.45 1.61 14.50
N GLN A 125 -4.82 1.21 13.40
CA GLN A 125 -4.00 0.00 13.38
C GLN A 125 -2.75 0.14 14.25
N ALA A 126 -2.22 1.35 14.35
CA ALA A 126 -1.01 1.60 15.14
C ALA A 126 -1.28 1.54 16.65
N PHE A 127 -2.49 1.83 17.06
CA PHE A 127 -2.89 1.90 18.45
C PHE A 127 -4.17 1.09 18.69
#